data_e6345175f0094b8fefa3c79714bd8755
#
_entry.id   e6345175f0094b8fefa3c79714bd8755
#
_cell.length_a   1.000
_cell.length_b   1.000
_cell.length_c   1.000
_cell.angle_alpha   90.00
_cell.angle_beta   90.00
_cell.angle_gamma   90.00
#
_symmetry.space_group_name_H-M   'P 1'
#
loop_
_entity.id
_entity.type
_entity.pdbx_description
1 polymer ?
#
loop_
_entity_poly.entity_id
_entity_poly.type
_entity_poly.pdbx_seq_one_letter_code
_entity_poly.pdbx_strand_id
1 'polypeptide(L)'
;MKSTRRLVFLWGLFLCALLFLSACSQKPASSGAQRDKDGTRPNTPHVYVPEASGSVMLGSAPLLLDVSHADQGYVMARYDGSAAKANLQITGPDGITYKYFITAPGEYVVLPLTAGDGTYTIAGYENIVDNQYASLYKETLEVAMSDEFLPYLYPNQYVNFSADSQAVQTAAEAVARASSDLDAVSDIYHYVIEHVTYDDEKAQTVPAGYLPDVDETLSSGKGICFDYAALTTAMLRSQNIPTRLEIGYSGKIYHAWISVYIEEIGWIDNLIEFTGDAWTRMDPTFASSNENSEKILKYIGDGSNYNLQYLH
;
A
#
# COMPACT_ATOMS: atom_id res chain seq x y z
N MET A 1 -12.27 -24.80 -89.11
CA MET A 1 -11.93 -23.71 -90.07
C MET A 1 -10.98 -22.77 -89.38
N LYS A 2 -9.76 -22.74 -89.84
CA LYS A 2 -8.92 -21.61 -90.19
C LYS A 2 -8.72 -20.57 -89.04
N SER A 3 -7.54 -20.11 -88.59
CA SER A 3 -6.24 -19.99 -89.23
C SER A 3 -5.26 -19.38 -88.21
N THR A 4 -4.15 -20.00 -88.00
CA THR A 4 -2.78 -19.59 -88.05
C THR A 4 -2.47 -18.06 -88.01
N ARG A 5 -1.50 -17.67 -87.24
CA ARG A 5 -0.17 -17.06 -87.51
C ARG A 5 0.41 -16.47 -86.26
N ARG A 6 1.52 -16.97 -85.73
CA ARG A 6 2.94 -16.59 -85.98
C ARG A 6 3.18 -15.10 -85.90
N LEU A 7 4.08 -14.60 -85.04
CA LEU A 7 5.51 -14.56 -85.14
C LEU A 7 6.11 -13.70 -84.01
N VAL A 8 7.10 -14.17 -83.28
CA VAL A 8 8.51 -13.78 -83.26
C VAL A 8 8.94 -12.58 -82.42
N PHE A 9 9.82 -12.89 -81.47
CA PHE A 9 11.00 -12.18 -80.93
C PHE A 9 10.92 -10.74 -80.46
N LEU A 10 11.34 -10.52 -79.22
CA LEU A 10 12.60 -9.83 -78.93
C LEU A 10 12.94 -9.87 -77.44
N TRP A 11 14.17 -10.18 -77.18
CA TRP A 11 14.86 -10.21 -75.92
C TRP A 11 14.82 -8.84 -75.23
N GLY A 12 14.51 -8.80 -73.94
CA GLY A 12 14.73 -7.66 -73.05
C GLY A 12 15.04 -8.20 -71.67
N LEU A 13 16.34 -8.29 -71.35
CA LEU A 13 16.84 -8.48 -69.98
C LEU A 13 16.29 -7.36 -69.12
N PHE A 14 15.40 -7.65 -68.15
CA PHE A 14 15.13 -6.74 -67.03
C PHE A 14 15.44 -7.47 -65.75
N LEU A 15 16.58 -7.08 -65.18
CA LEU A 15 17.04 -7.50 -63.86
C LEU A 15 16.10 -6.86 -62.83
N CYS A 16 15.04 -7.59 -62.36
CA CYS A 16 14.22 -7.14 -61.27
C CYS A 16 14.83 -7.61 -59.96
N ALA A 17 15.49 -6.70 -59.26
CA ALA A 17 15.95 -6.86 -57.90
C ALA A 17 14.72 -7.13 -57.00
N LEU A 18 14.65 -8.33 -56.45
CA LEU A 18 13.72 -8.71 -55.38
C LEU A 18 14.18 -7.99 -54.11
N LEU A 19 13.60 -6.82 -53.83
CA LEU A 19 13.62 -6.23 -52.50
C LEU A 19 12.71 -7.07 -51.60
N PHE A 20 13.32 -7.95 -50.80
CA PHE A 20 12.66 -8.52 -49.62
C PHE A 20 12.40 -7.40 -48.61
N LEU A 21 11.20 -6.89 -48.59
CA LEU A 21 10.68 -6.11 -47.48
C LEU A 21 10.46 -7.06 -46.30
N SER A 22 11.52 -7.24 -45.49
CA SER A 22 11.36 -7.76 -44.12
C SER A 22 10.55 -6.73 -43.34
N ALA A 23 9.25 -6.96 -43.24
CA ALA A 23 8.42 -6.29 -42.26
C ALA A 23 8.84 -6.81 -40.88
N CYS A 24 9.85 -6.17 -40.28
CA CYS A 24 10.06 -6.25 -38.85
C CYS A 24 8.80 -5.66 -38.20
N SER A 25 7.97 -6.53 -37.66
CA SER A 25 6.97 -6.16 -36.66
C SER A 25 7.73 -5.61 -35.47
N GLN A 26 7.97 -4.30 -35.43
CA GLN A 26 8.39 -3.61 -34.23
C GLN A 26 7.17 -3.63 -33.29
N LYS A 27 7.26 -4.45 -32.23
CA LYS A 27 6.47 -4.20 -31.03
C LYS A 27 6.67 -2.71 -30.67
N PRO A 28 5.60 -1.98 -30.32
CA PRO A 28 5.79 -0.64 -29.80
C PRO A 28 6.68 -0.77 -28.56
N ALA A 29 7.89 -0.23 -28.63
CA ALA A 29 8.71 -0.03 -27.48
C ALA A 29 7.92 0.89 -26.55
N SER A 30 7.62 0.44 -25.32
CA SER A 30 7.18 1.33 -24.27
C SER A 30 8.26 2.40 -24.16
N SER A 31 7.91 3.64 -24.50
CA SER A 31 8.81 4.78 -24.31
C SER A 31 8.79 5.12 -22.81
N GLY A 32 9.42 4.27 -21.99
CA GLY A 32 9.84 4.69 -20.67
C GLY A 32 10.85 5.83 -20.88
N ALA A 33 10.55 7.01 -20.40
CA ALA A 33 11.50 8.09 -20.34
C ALA A 33 12.75 7.54 -19.64
N GLN A 34 13.90 7.58 -20.28
CA GLN A 34 15.16 7.09 -19.74
C GLN A 34 15.56 8.11 -18.67
N ARG A 35 15.31 7.79 -17.39
CA ARG A 35 15.70 8.64 -16.27
C ARG A 35 17.22 8.73 -16.20
N ASP A 36 17.72 9.86 -15.74
CA ASP A 36 19.14 10.05 -15.45
C ASP A 36 19.62 8.98 -14.46
N LYS A 37 20.94 8.68 -14.50
CA LYS A 37 21.51 7.59 -13.69
C LYS A 37 21.38 7.79 -12.19
N ASP A 38 21.33 9.06 -11.77
CA ASP A 38 21.20 9.45 -10.36
C ASP A 38 19.94 10.31 -10.22
N GLY A 39 19.00 9.86 -9.40
CA GLY A 39 17.83 10.64 -9.03
C GLY A 39 18.22 11.86 -8.20
N THR A 40 17.36 12.88 -8.21
CA THR A 40 17.57 14.09 -7.40
C THR A 40 16.83 14.05 -6.07
N ARG A 41 15.89 13.12 -5.91
CA ARG A 41 15.19 12.87 -4.66
C ARG A 41 16.09 12.08 -3.70
N PRO A 42 16.23 12.50 -2.42
CA PRO A 42 16.91 11.67 -1.41
C PRO A 42 16.22 10.31 -1.27
N ASN A 43 17.00 9.23 -1.21
CA ASN A 43 16.51 7.88 -1.00
C ASN A 43 16.89 7.27 0.35
N THR A 44 17.47 8.07 1.24
CA THR A 44 17.81 7.64 2.61
C THR A 44 16.52 7.34 3.37
N PRO A 45 16.36 6.13 3.92
CA PRO A 45 15.17 5.80 4.69
C PRO A 45 14.98 6.72 5.88
N HIS A 46 13.72 7.09 6.13
CA HIS A 46 13.28 7.78 7.33
C HIS A 46 12.19 6.94 8.00
N VAL A 47 12.53 6.30 9.12
CA VAL A 47 11.60 5.44 9.85
C VAL A 47 11.27 6.09 11.19
N TYR A 48 10.01 6.44 11.36
CA TYR A 48 9.49 6.92 12.64
C TYR A 48 9.45 5.76 13.63
N VAL A 49 9.91 6.01 14.86
CA VAL A 49 9.96 4.99 15.91
C VAL A 49 8.94 5.33 16.99
N PRO A 50 7.86 4.51 17.13
CA PRO A 50 6.89 4.73 18.19
C PRO A 50 7.49 4.44 19.57
N GLU A 51 7.13 5.25 20.56
CA GLU A 51 7.60 5.12 21.94
C GLU A 51 6.43 5.00 22.92
N ALA A 52 6.53 4.07 23.87
CA ALA A 52 5.65 3.97 25.02
C ALA A 52 6.34 4.64 26.21
N SER A 53 6.26 5.97 26.30
CA SER A 53 7.00 6.76 27.31
C SER A 53 6.43 6.61 28.72
N GLY A 54 5.19 6.13 28.87
CA GLY A 54 4.51 5.99 30.14
C GLY A 54 4.08 7.29 30.80
N SER A 55 4.22 8.42 30.11
CA SER A 55 3.91 9.76 30.66
C SER A 55 2.42 9.96 30.89
N VAL A 56 1.58 9.41 30.01
CA VAL A 56 0.13 9.44 30.12
C VAL A 56 -0.41 8.04 29.83
N MET A 57 -1.01 7.43 30.86
CA MET A 57 -1.55 6.07 30.80
C MET A 57 -3.04 6.08 30.99
N LEU A 58 -3.75 5.28 30.19
CA LEU A 58 -5.17 4.94 30.33
C LEU A 58 -5.34 3.43 30.52
N GLY A 59 -6.56 3.03 30.85
CA GLY A 59 -6.91 1.64 31.07
C GLY A 59 -6.43 1.12 32.42
N SER A 60 -6.52 -0.19 32.60
CA SER A 60 -6.11 -0.87 33.82
C SER A 60 -5.61 -2.28 33.51
N ALA A 61 -4.74 -2.81 34.36
CA ALA A 61 -4.31 -4.20 34.23
C ALA A 61 -5.52 -5.15 34.07
N PRO A 62 -5.45 -6.13 33.17
CA PRO A 62 -4.25 -6.56 32.46
C PRO A 62 -4.01 -5.86 31.09
N LEU A 63 -4.85 -4.89 30.67
CA LEU A 63 -4.73 -4.20 29.38
C LEU A 63 -4.43 -2.72 29.63
N LEU A 64 -3.18 -2.32 29.41
CA LEU A 64 -2.67 -0.97 29.57
C LEU A 64 -2.62 -0.25 28.24
N LEU A 65 -2.82 1.07 28.27
CA LEU A 65 -2.78 1.92 27.10
C LEU A 65 -1.91 3.15 27.39
N ASP A 66 -0.80 3.26 26.65
CA ASP A 66 0.03 4.46 26.66
C ASP A 66 -0.49 5.42 25.58
N VAL A 67 -0.93 6.59 26.01
CA VAL A 67 -1.46 7.65 25.13
C VAL A 67 -0.56 8.88 25.11
N SER A 68 0.67 8.73 25.57
CA SER A 68 1.63 9.83 25.71
C SER A 68 1.93 10.57 24.41
N HIS A 69 1.76 9.90 23.28
CA HIS A 69 2.04 10.40 21.94
C HIS A 69 0.79 10.44 21.05
N ALA A 70 -0.38 10.61 21.66
CA ALA A 70 -1.63 10.74 20.90
C ALA A 70 -1.63 11.94 19.94
N ASP A 71 -0.90 12.99 20.25
CA ASP A 71 -0.64 14.14 19.38
C ASP A 71 0.20 13.82 18.13
N GLN A 72 0.89 12.68 18.13
CA GLN A 72 1.60 12.14 16.97
C GLN A 72 0.76 11.09 16.19
N GLY A 73 -0.52 10.96 16.53
CA GLY A 73 -1.46 10.13 15.79
C GLY A 73 -1.40 8.65 16.11
N TYR A 74 -0.86 8.23 17.26
CA TYR A 74 -0.89 6.84 17.71
C TYR A 74 -1.03 6.69 19.23
N VAL A 75 -1.46 5.51 19.63
CA VAL A 75 -1.41 5.03 21.00
C VAL A 75 -0.76 3.65 21.03
N MET A 76 -0.24 3.23 22.20
CA MET A 76 0.40 1.92 22.32
C MET A 76 -0.29 1.10 23.40
N ALA A 77 -0.73 -0.10 23.04
CA ALA A 77 -1.43 -1.00 23.97
C ALA A 77 -0.56 -2.19 24.35
N ARG A 78 -0.61 -2.59 25.63
CA ARG A 78 0.08 -3.78 26.16
C ARG A 78 -0.88 -4.61 26.99
N TYR A 79 -0.92 -5.89 26.70
CA TYR A 79 -1.70 -6.86 27.43
C TYR A 79 -0.79 -7.78 28.24
N ASP A 80 -1.01 -7.80 29.59
CA ASP A 80 -0.22 -8.59 30.54
C ASP A 80 -1.06 -9.73 31.18
N GLY A 81 -2.23 -10.04 30.61
CA GLY A 81 -3.12 -11.07 31.13
C GLY A 81 -2.76 -12.49 30.67
N SER A 82 -3.53 -13.46 31.14
CA SER A 82 -3.34 -14.88 30.84
C SER A 82 -4.30 -15.41 29.77
N ALA A 83 -5.26 -14.63 29.32
CA ALA A 83 -6.16 -15.02 28.23
C ALA A 83 -5.43 -15.04 26.89
N ALA A 84 -5.96 -15.80 25.93
CA ALA A 84 -5.33 -15.95 24.60
C ALA A 84 -5.17 -14.63 23.85
N LYS A 85 -6.03 -13.64 24.12
CA LYS A 85 -6.01 -12.31 23.47
C LYS A 85 -6.80 -11.30 24.28
N ALA A 86 -6.45 -10.03 24.11
CA ALA A 86 -7.29 -8.89 24.45
C ALA A 86 -7.88 -8.25 23.18
N ASN A 87 -9.00 -7.56 23.31
CA ASN A 87 -9.57 -6.75 22.25
C ASN A 87 -9.63 -5.30 22.71
N LEU A 88 -9.07 -4.40 21.93
CA LEU A 88 -9.19 -2.97 22.14
C LEU A 88 -10.04 -2.38 21.00
N GLN A 89 -11.05 -1.61 21.38
CA GLN A 89 -11.91 -0.90 20.44
C GLN A 89 -11.66 0.59 20.56
N ILE A 90 -11.31 1.23 19.46
CA ILE A 90 -11.08 2.67 19.36
C ILE A 90 -12.14 3.24 18.44
N THR A 91 -13.01 4.09 18.96
CA THR A 91 -14.02 4.80 18.17
C THR A 91 -13.56 6.25 18.01
N GLY A 92 -13.32 6.67 16.77
CA GLY A 92 -12.89 8.02 16.44
C GLY A 92 -14.02 9.06 16.48
N PRO A 93 -13.69 10.35 16.31
CA PRO A 93 -14.68 11.43 16.20
C PRO A 93 -15.59 11.30 14.98
N ASP A 94 -15.18 10.53 13.95
CA ASP A 94 -15.97 10.14 12.77
C ASP A 94 -17.06 9.08 13.08
N GLY A 95 -17.04 8.50 14.29
CA GLY A 95 -17.96 7.45 14.74
C GLY A 95 -17.57 6.04 14.25
N ILE A 96 -16.45 5.88 13.52
CA ILE A 96 -15.95 4.57 13.09
C ILE A 96 -15.26 3.88 14.27
N THR A 97 -15.58 2.60 14.49
CA THR A 97 -14.96 1.79 15.54
C THR A 97 -13.98 0.80 14.95
N TYR A 98 -12.71 0.98 15.29
CA TYR A 98 -11.61 0.08 14.97
C TYR A 98 -11.46 -0.98 16.05
N LYS A 99 -11.21 -2.24 15.65
CA LYS A 99 -11.07 -3.38 16.57
C LYS A 99 -9.68 -3.98 16.40
N TYR A 100 -8.89 -3.89 17.45
CA TYR A 100 -7.54 -4.43 17.51
C TYR A 100 -7.45 -5.62 18.43
N PHE A 101 -6.77 -6.67 17.99
CA PHE A 101 -6.48 -7.84 18.83
C PHE A 101 -5.03 -7.83 19.26
N ILE A 102 -4.81 -7.97 20.58
CA ILE A 102 -3.47 -8.02 21.16
C ILE A 102 -3.27 -9.46 21.62
N THR A 103 -2.36 -10.16 20.93
CA THR A 103 -2.12 -11.60 21.07
C THR A 103 -0.75 -11.95 21.63
N ALA A 104 0.18 -10.96 21.68
CA ALA A 104 1.52 -11.11 22.24
C ALA A 104 1.57 -10.48 23.65
N PRO A 105 1.54 -11.28 24.72
CA PRO A 105 1.59 -10.75 26.09
C PRO A 105 2.92 -10.04 26.38
N GLY A 106 2.86 -8.90 27.07
CA GLY A 106 4.00 -8.13 27.50
C GLY A 106 4.62 -7.20 26.45
N GLU A 107 4.14 -7.27 25.20
CA GLU A 107 4.64 -6.42 24.12
C GLU A 107 3.68 -5.26 23.86
N TYR A 108 4.25 -4.09 23.53
CA TYR A 108 3.45 -2.96 23.07
C TYR A 108 3.11 -3.09 21.59
N VAL A 109 1.84 -2.82 21.29
CA VAL A 109 1.31 -2.79 19.91
C VAL A 109 0.94 -1.36 19.59
N VAL A 110 1.37 -0.86 18.44
CA VAL A 110 1.08 0.50 17.96
C VAL A 110 -0.26 0.52 17.24
N LEU A 111 -1.13 1.41 17.65
CA LEU A 111 -2.49 1.56 17.12
C LEU A 111 -2.69 3.00 16.63
N PRO A 112 -2.95 3.20 15.32
CA PRO A 112 -3.05 4.54 14.75
C PRO A 112 -4.38 5.22 15.12
N LEU A 113 -4.34 6.55 15.22
CA LEU A 113 -5.50 7.43 15.41
C LEU A 113 -5.77 8.17 14.09
N THR A 114 -6.52 7.58 13.18
CA THR A 114 -6.66 8.04 11.78
C THR A 114 -7.86 8.95 11.54
N ALA A 115 -8.68 9.22 12.56
CA ALA A 115 -9.88 10.06 12.42
C ALA A 115 -9.61 11.55 12.71
N GLY A 116 -8.34 11.96 12.83
CA GLY A 116 -7.97 13.37 13.06
C GLY A 116 -8.21 13.86 14.49
N ASP A 117 -8.33 15.18 14.64
CA ASP A 117 -8.60 15.82 15.92
C ASP A 117 -9.98 15.49 16.46
N GLY A 118 -10.09 15.40 17.78
CA GLY A 118 -11.36 15.24 18.46
C GLY A 118 -11.36 14.20 19.57
N THR A 119 -12.56 13.82 19.98
CA THR A 119 -12.79 12.91 21.09
C THR A 119 -12.81 11.46 20.59
N TYR A 120 -11.89 10.65 21.11
CA TYR A 120 -11.86 9.21 20.92
C TYR A 120 -12.43 8.48 22.13
N THR A 121 -13.23 7.45 21.88
CA THR A 121 -13.67 6.51 22.91
C THR A 121 -12.91 5.21 22.79
N ILE A 122 -12.29 4.75 23.87
CA ILE A 122 -11.45 3.55 23.92
C ILE A 122 -12.03 2.57 24.91
N ALA A 123 -12.33 1.34 24.45
CA ALA A 123 -12.89 0.29 25.28
C ALA A 123 -12.03 -0.97 25.22
N GLY A 124 -11.60 -1.43 26.39
CA GLY A 124 -10.76 -2.62 26.54
C GLY A 124 -11.57 -3.84 26.99
N TYR A 125 -11.24 -5.00 26.42
CA TYR A 125 -11.91 -6.27 26.71
C TYR A 125 -10.88 -7.39 26.79
N GLU A 126 -11.11 -8.34 27.69
CA GLU A 126 -10.35 -9.58 27.81
C GLU A 126 -11.14 -10.76 27.27
N ASN A 127 -10.52 -11.61 26.48
CA ASN A 127 -11.15 -12.82 25.97
C ASN A 127 -11.36 -13.84 27.10
N ILE A 128 -12.56 -14.39 27.20
CA ILE A 128 -12.89 -15.45 28.17
C ILE A 128 -12.82 -16.81 27.48
N VAL A 129 -13.63 -16.98 26.44
CA VAL A 129 -13.69 -18.20 25.64
C VAL A 129 -14.27 -17.86 24.26
N ASP A 130 -13.73 -18.43 23.21
CA ASP A 130 -14.18 -18.23 21.82
C ASP A 130 -14.28 -16.73 21.47
N ASN A 131 -15.51 -16.24 21.21
CA ASN A 131 -15.80 -14.83 20.91
C ASN A 131 -16.50 -14.11 22.10
N GLN A 132 -16.38 -14.64 23.32
CA GLN A 132 -16.91 -14.01 24.52
C GLN A 132 -15.81 -13.19 25.21
N TYR A 133 -16.15 -11.98 25.59
CA TYR A 133 -15.24 -11.03 26.21
C TYR A 133 -15.82 -10.41 27.46
N ALA A 134 -14.99 -10.23 28.49
CA ALA A 134 -15.27 -9.37 29.62
C ALA A 134 -14.81 -7.95 29.35
N SER A 135 -15.63 -6.97 29.71
CA SER A 135 -15.21 -5.56 29.67
C SER A 135 -14.23 -5.27 30.79
N LEU A 136 -13.13 -4.65 30.48
CA LEU A 136 -12.11 -4.19 31.43
C LEU A 136 -12.32 -2.72 31.78
N TYR A 137 -12.43 -1.85 30.76
CA TYR A 137 -12.61 -0.41 30.93
C TYR A 137 -13.23 0.24 29.70
N LYS A 138 -13.68 1.48 29.90
CA LYS A 138 -14.04 2.40 28.83
C LYS A 138 -13.54 3.79 29.21
N GLU A 139 -12.70 4.35 28.35
CA GLU A 139 -12.00 5.63 28.54
C GLU A 139 -12.31 6.59 27.40
N THR A 140 -12.04 7.86 27.64
CA THR A 140 -12.15 8.93 26.64
C THR A 140 -10.82 9.64 26.52
N LEU A 141 -10.41 9.91 25.29
CA LEU A 141 -9.15 10.58 24.96
C LEU A 141 -9.44 11.76 24.02
N GLU A 142 -9.07 12.96 24.45
CA GLU A 142 -9.06 14.14 23.58
C GLU A 142 -7.75 14.19 22.81
N VAL A 143 -7.83 14.27 21.49
CA VAL A 143 -6.69 14.29 20.58
C VAL A 143 -6.66 15.62 19.82
N ALA A 144 -5.49 16.25 19.83
CA ALA A 144 -5.13 17.38 18.98
C ALA A 144 -3.79 17.04 18.32
N MET A 145 -3.81 16.70 17.05
CA MET A 145 -2.62 16.23 16.35
C MET A 145 -1.67 17.37 16.04
N SER A 146 -0.39 17.14 16.24
CA SER A 146 0.66 18.09 15.88
C SER A 146 0.87 18.17 14.37
N ASP A 147 0.58 17.09 13.64
CA ASP A 147 0.64 16.98 12.19
C ASP A 147 -0.34 15.88 11.73
N GLU A 148 -1.22 16.21 10.79
CA GLU A 148 -2.25 15.31 10.26
C GLU A 148 -1.69 14.11 9.47
N PHE A 149 -0.43 14.17 9.04
CA PHE A 149 0.21 13.10 8.27
C PHE A 149 0.90 12.04 9.12
N LEU A 150 1.23 12.33 10.38
CA LEU A 150 1.96 11.41 11.25
C LEU A 150 1.29 10.03 11.41
N PRO A 151 -0.04 9.89 11.54
CA PRO A 151 -0.68 8.57 11.60
C PRO A 151 -0.37 7.69 10.38
N TYR A 152 -0.03 8.32 9.25
CA TYR A 152 0.24 7.69 7.95
C TYR A 152 1.74 7.58 7.63
N LEU A 153 2.60 7.86 8.61
CA LEU A 153 4.06 7.73 8.53
C LEU A 153 4.61 6.72 9.55
N TYR A 154 3.98 6.62 10.72
CA TYR A 154 4.38 5.65 11.74
C TYR A 154 4.07 4.20 11.33
N PRO A 155 4.93 3.23 11.71
CA PRO A 155 4.55 1.83 11.71
C PRO A 155 3.40 1.58 12.71
N ASN A 156 2.57 0.60 12.41
CA ASN A 156 1.46 0.21 13.27
C ASN A 156 1.16 -1.29 13.15
N GLN A 157 0.15 -1.80 13.86
CA GLN A 157 -0.17 -3.24 13.87
C GLN A 157 -0.40 -3.83 12.48
N TYR A 158 -0.94 -3.06 11.53
CA TYR A 158 -1.28 -3.51 10.18
C TYR A 158 -0.14 -3.29 9.17
N VAL A 159 0.73 -2.34 9.47
CA VAL A 159 1.90 -1.97 8.66
C VAL A 159 3.11 -1.95 9.58
N ASN A 160 3.58 -3.14 9.96
CA ASN A 160 4.68 -3.28 10.91
C ASN A 160 6.01 -3.34 10.18
N PHE A 161 6.88 -2.36 10.47
CA PHE A 161 8.24 -2.28 9.92
C PHE A 161 9.15 -1.49 10.87
N SER A 162 10.44 -1.69 10.75
CA SER A 162 11.48 -0.97 11.47
C SER A 162 12.60 -0.55 10.53
N ALA A 163 13.56 0.22 11.01
CA ALA A 163 14.73 0.61 10.21
C ALA A 163 15.55 -0.62 9.72
N ASP A 164 15.46 -1.74 10.41
CA ASP A 164 16.17 -2.99 10.06
C ASP A 164 15.36 -3.88 9.10
N SER A 165 14.10 -3.55 8.80
CA SER A 165 13.26 -4.33 7.89
C SER A 165 13.86 -4.37 6.48
N GLN A 166 13.81 -5.54 5.84
CA GLN A 166 14.26 -5.73 4.46
C GLN A 166 13.45 -4.85 3.49
N ALA A 167 12.16 -4.69 3.74
CA ALA A 167 11.29 -3.82 2.96
C ALA A 167 11.79 -2.37 2.90
N VAL A 168 12.36 -1.85 4.00
CA VAL A 168 12.92 -0.49 4.09
C VAL A 168 14.18 -0.35 3.25
N GLN A 169 15.09 -1.32 3.31
CA GLN A 169 16.31 -1.32 2.50
C GLN A 169 15.98 -1.44 1.01
N THR A 170 15.05 -2.33 0.68
CA THR A 170 14.59 -2.53 -0.69
C THR A 170 13.91 -1.28 -1.26
N ALA A 171 13.14 -0.57 -0.44
CA ALA A 171 12.52 0.70 -0.85
C ALA A 171 13.59 1.73 -1.25
N ALA A 172 14.64 1.90 -0.43
CA ALA A 172 15.73 2.83 -0.72
C ALA A 172 16.45 2.49 -2.04
N GLU A 173 16.64 1.20 -2.32
CA GLU A 173 17.22 0.75 -3.60
C GLU A 173 16.29 1.00 -4.77
N ALA A 174 14.99 0.69 -4.62
CA ALA A 174 14.00 0.86 -5.67
C ALA A 174 13.89 2.32 -6.12
N VAL A 175 13.92 3.27 -5.18
CA VAL A 175 13.77 4.70 -5.49
C VAL A 175 15.08 5.44 -5.76
N ALA A 176 16.21 4.73 -5.90
CA ALA A 176 17.53 5.36 -6.09
C ALA A 176 17.61 6.29 -7.32
N ARG A 177 16.70 6.14 -8.27
CA ARG A 177 16.62 6.97 -9.49
C ARG A 177 15.43 7.91 -9.51
N ALA A 178 14.67 7.99 -8.43
CA ALA A 178 13.53 8.88 -8.33
C ALA A 178 13.99 10.35 -8.26
N SER A 179 13.30 11.23 -8.96
CA SER A 179 13.56 12.68 -8.94
C SER A 179 12.43 13.46 -8.23
N SER A 180 11.33 12.78 -7.93
CA SER A 180 10.17 13.32 -7.22
C SER A 180 9.54 12.23 -6.33
N ASP A 181 8.62 12.64 -5.44
CA ASP A 181 7.82 11.68 -4.66
C ASP A 181 6.93 10.82 -5.57
N LEU A 182 6.38 11.40 -6.63
CA LEU A 182 5.59 10.65 -7.60
C LEU A 182 6.42 9.58 -8.34
N ASP A 183 7.70 9.88 -8.67
CA ASP A 183 8.61 8.88 -9.20
C ASP A 183 8.86 7.75 -8.20
N ALA A 184 9.08 8.09 -6.92
CA ALA A 184 9.32 7.10 -5.87
C ALA A 184 8.08 6.20 -5.66
N VAL A 185 6.87 6.76 -5.68
CA VAL A 185 5.62 5.99 -5.65
C VAL A 185 5.55 5.02 -6.82
N SER A 186 5.82 5.50 -8.03
CA SER A 186 5.84 4.67 -9.25
C SER A 186 6.89 3.55 -9.17
N ASP A 187 8.10 3.84 -8.71
CA ASP A 187 9.18 2.86 -8.62
C ASP A 187 8.87 1.77 -7.60
N ILE A 188 8.37 2.14 -6.41
CA ILE A 188 7.94 1.17 -5.38
C ILE A 188 6.76 0.33 -5.88
N TYR A 189 5.76 0.94 -6.49
CA TYR A 189 4.62 0.25 -7.06
C TYR A 189 5.05 -0.81 -8.08
N HIS A 190 5.88 -0.43 -9.06
CA HIS A 190 6.39 -1.36 -10.07
C HIS A 190 7.23 -2.48 -9.44
N TYR A 191 8.07 -2.13 -8.47
CA TYR A 191 8.85 -3.13 -7.75
C TYR A 191 7.94 -4.19 -7.11
N VAL A 192 6.91 -3.77 -6.38
CA VAL A 192 6.02 -4.70 -5.67
C VAL A 192 5.25 -5.60 -6.65
N ILE A 193 4.66 -5.04 -7.72
CA ILE A 193 3.90 -5.84 -8.70
C ILE A 193 4.77 -6.77 -9.57
N GLU A 194 6.06 -6.50 -9.68
CA GLU A 194 7.01 -7.34 -10.42
C GLU A 194 7.59 -8.47 -9.56
N HIS A 195 7.69 -8.28 -8.25
CA HIS A 195 8.35 -9.21 -7.33
C HIS A 195 7.39 -10.03 -6.47
N VAL A 196 6.15 -9.59 -6.31
CA VAL A 196 5.15 -10.33 -5.54
C VAL A 196 4.08 -10.87 -6.47
N THR A 197 3.72 -12.16 -6.30
CA THR A 197 2.63 -12.83 -7.01
C THR A 197 1.46 -13.08 -6.08
N TYR A 198 0.23 -13.03 -6.60
CA TYR A 198 -0.95 -13.24 -5.78
C TYR A 198 -1.05 -14.69 -5.29
N ASP A 199 -1.39 -14.86 -4.01
CA ASP A 199 -1.51 -16.15 -3.35
C ASP A 199 -2.99 -16.54 -3.19
N ASP A 200 -3.52 -17.24 -4.18
CA ASP A 200 -4.92 -17.70 -4.20
C ASP A 200 -5.24 -18.69 -3.08
N GLU A 201 -4.26 -19.49 -2.65
CA GLU A 201 -4.43 -20.44 -1.56
C GLU A 201 -4.55 -19.71 -0.22
N LYS A 202 -3.65 -18.76 0.04
CA LYS A 202 -3.70 -17.89 1.21
C LYS A 202 -5.01 -17.09 1.25
N ALA A 203 -5.44 -16.54 0.12
CA ALA A 203 -6.68 -15.77 0.04
C ALA A 203 -7.92 -16.56 0.48
N GLN A 204 -7.93 -17.88 0.27
CA GLN A 204 -9.03 -18.79 0.63
C GLN A 204 -8.92 -19.33 2.07
N THR A 205 -7.71 -19.34 2.64
CA THR A 205 -7.42 -20.05 3.90
C THR A 205 -6.97 -19.15 5.04
N VAL A 206 -6.66 -17.88 4.75
CA VAL A 206 -6.16 -16.93 5.75
C VAL A 206 -7.15 -16.79 6.92
N PRO A 207 -6.69 -16.92 8.19
CA PRO A 207 -7.57 -16.86 9.34
C PRO A 207 -8.05 -15.43 9.62
N ALA A 208 -9.19 -15.33 10.29
CA ALA A 208 -9.64 -14.05 10.81
C ALA A 208 -8.62 -13.48 11.82
N GLY A 209 -8.33 -12.19 11.70
CA GLY A 209 -7.31 -11.51 12.53
C GLY A 209 -5.88 -11.67 12.01
N TYR A 210 -5.72 -12.16 10.78
CA TYR A 210 -4.43 -12.16 10.11
C TYR A 210 -3.83 -10.75 10.05
N LEU A 211 -2.55 -10.65 10.31
CA LEU A 211 -1.75 -9.42 10.17
C LEU A 211 -0.63 -9.68 9.16
N PRO A 212 -0.41 -8.79 8.19
CA PRO A 212 0.67 -8.92 7.24
C PRO A 212 2.05 -8.81 7.91
N ASP A 213 2.98 -9.60 7.40
CA ASP A 213 4.40 -9.43 7.65
C ASP A 213 5.06 -8.96 6.34
N VAL A 214 5.59 -7.74 6.36
CA VAL A 214 6.10 -7.09 5.15
C VAL A 214 7.39 -7.75 4.65
N ASP A 215 8.25 -8.21 5.55
CA ASP A 215 9.50 -8.88 5.19
C ASP A 215 9.25 -10.33 4.72
N GLU A 216 8.28 -11.03 5.32
CA GLU A 216 7.83 -12.34 4.83
C GLU A 216 7.21 -12.22 3.43
N THR A 217 6.36 -11.21 3.20
CA THR A 217 5.75 -10.95 1.89
C THR A 217 6.83 -10.69 0.83
N LEU A 218 7.82 -9.88 1.17
CA LEU A 218 8.94 -9.56 0.29
C LEU A 218 9.80 -10.80 0.00
N SER A 219 10.15 -11.57 1.03
CA SER A 219 11.07 -12.71 0.91
C SER A 219 10.41 -13.91 0.21
N SER A 220 9.13 -14.17 0.46
CA SER A 220 8.39 -15.24 -0.23
C SER A 220 7.99 -14.87 -1.66
N GLY A 221 7.90 -13.59 -1.98
CA GLY A 221 7.38 -13.10 -3.25
C GLY A 221 5.91 -13.48 -3.48
N LYS A 222 5.14 -13.67 -2.39
CA LYS A 222 3.72 -14.05 -2.45
C LYS A 222 2.90 -13.30 -1.40
N GLY A 223 1.65 -12.94 -1.75
CA GLY A 223 0.76 -12.30 -0.83
C GLY A 223 -0.66 -12.15 -1.36
N ILE A 224 -1.59 -11.80 -0.47
CA ILE A 224 -2.95 -11.38 -0.80
C ILE A 224 -3.02 -9.85 -0.86
N CYS A 225 -4.16 -9.28 -1.23
CA CYS A 225 -4.33 -7.82 -1.32
C CYS A 225 -3.84 -7.07 -0.06
N PHE A 226 -4.05 -7.63 1.10
CA PHE A 226 -3.62 -7.04 2.36
C PHE A 226 -2.09 -7.03 2.52
N ASP A 227 -1.39 -8.11 2.10
CA ASP A 227 0.08 -8.18 2.12
C ASP A 227 0.70 -7.17 1.16
N TYR A 228 0.14 -7.06 -0.05
CA TYR A 228 0.58 -6.07 -1.03
C TYR A 228 0.42 -4.64 -0.52
N ALA A 229 -0.77 -4.32 0.03
CA ALA A 229 -1.05 -3.01 0.57
C ALA A 229 -0.11 -2.67 1.74
N ALA A 230 0.11 -3.61 2.66
CA ALA A 230 1.00 -3.42 3.81
C ALA A 230 2.46 -3.24 3.40
N LEU A 231 2.98 -4.10 2.50
CA LEU A 231 4.35 -3.98 1.98
C LEU A 231 4.57 -2.64 1.29
N THR A 232 3.68 -2.27 0.36
CA THR A 232 3.81 -1.00 -0.36
C THR A 232 3.71 0.19 0.58
N THR A 233 2.81 0.15 1.56
CA THR A 233 2.68 1.20 2.58
C THR A 233 3.96 1.33 3.41
N ALA A 234 4.55 0.21 3.86
CA ALA A 234 5.80 0.23 4.63
C ALA A 234 6.95 0.82 3.81
N MET A 235 7.09 0.41 2.54
CA MET A 235 8.10 0.92 1.63
C MET A 235 7.94 2.44 1.41
N LEU A 236 6.73 2.92 1.17
CA LEU A 236 6.46 4.35 0.97
C LEU A 236 6.65 5.19 2.23
N ARG A 237 6.15 4.73 3.38
CA ARG A 237 6.35 5.41 4.67
C ARG A 237 7.83 5.52 5.03
N SER A 238 8.63 4.49 4.73
CA SER A 238 10.09 4.52 4.94
C SER A 238 10.80 5.55 4.05
N GLN A 239 10.15 6.01 2.99
CA GLN A 239 10.61 7.09 2.13
C GLN A 239 9.96 8.45 2.47
N ASN A 240 9.36 8.56 3.66
CA ASN A 240 8.69 9.76 4.17
C ASN A 240 7.52 10.22 3.28
N ILE A 241 6.83 9.28 2.65
CA ILE A 241 5.62 9.53 1.85
C ILE A 241 4.41 9.09 2.66
N PRO A 242 3.54 10.03 3.11
CA PRO A 242 2.35 9.67 3.87
C PRO A 242 1.45 8.74 3.07
N THR A 243 1.17 7.56 3.64
CA THR A 243 0.45 6.50 2.93
C THR A 243 -0.60 5.87 3.84
N ARG A 244 -1.85 5.86 3.40
CA ARG A 244 -2.97 5.16 4.03
C ARG A 244 -3.03 3.74 3.53
N LEU A 245 -3.10 2.78 4.44
CA LEU A 245 -3.61 1.45 4.13
C LEU A 245 -5.11 1.47 4.36
N GLU A 246 -5.87 1.16 3.34
CA GLU A 246 -7.31 1.25 3.31
C GLU A 246 -7.93 -0.15 3.20
N ILE A 247 -8.96 -0.41 4.00
CA ILE A 247 -9.68 -1.68 4.02
C ILE A 247 -11.17 -1.41 3.86
N GLY A 248 -11.82 -2.17 2.99
CA GLY A 248 -13.25 -2.01 2.75
C GLY A 248 -13.77 -2.97 1.71
N TYR A 249 -14.66 -2.50 0.86
CA TYR A 249 -15.24 -3.29 -0.22
C TYR A 249 -14.96 -2.64 -1.57
N SER A 250 -14.40 -3.42 -2.51
CA SER A 250 -14.42 -3.11 -3.94
C SER A 250 -15.59 -3.89 -4.55
N GLY A 251 -16.67 -3.19 -4.84
CA GLY A 251 -17.95 -3.81 -5.19
C GLY A 251 -18.50 -4.69 -4.06
N LYS A 252 -18.37 -6.03 -4.19
CA LYS A 252 -18.81 -7.02 -3.19
C LYS A 252 -17.64 -7.74 -2.49
N ILE A 253 -16.42 -7.48 -2.91
CA ILE A 253 -15.22 -8.19 -2.44
C ILE A 253 -14.59 -7.36 -1.32
N TYR A 254 -14.35 -8.00 -0.16
CA TYR A 254 -13.57 -7.39 0.92
C TYR A 254 -12.12 -7.27 0.47
N HIS A 255 -11.58 -6.08 0.54
CA HIS A 255 -10.34 -5.74 -0.16
C HIS A 255 -9.49 -4.77 0.64
N ALA A 256 -8.18 -4.73 0.34
CA ALA A 256 -7.25 -3.73 0.87
C ALA A 256 -6.54 -3.04 -0.30
N TRP A 257 -6.37 -1.72 -0.17
CA TRP A 257 -5.68 -0.87 -1.14
C TRP A 257 -4.94 0.25 -0.42
N ILE A 258 -4.31 1.15 -1.16
CA ILE A 258 -3.61 2.28 -0.58
C ILE A 258 -4.01 3.59 -1.23
N SER A 259 -3.85 4.68 -0.46
CA SER A 259 -3.84 6.06 -0.95
C SER A 259 -2.55 6.73 -0.48
N VAL A 260 -1.98 7.59 -1.31
CA VAL A 260 -0.72 8.30 -1.00
C VAL A 260 -0.91 9.81 -1.07
N TYR A 261 -0.15 10.53 -0.27
CA TYR A 261 -0.13 11.99 -0.31
C TYR A 261 1.13 12.49 -1.02
N ILE A 262 0.92 13.35 -2.00
CA ILE A 262 1.99 14.07 -2.71
C ILE A 262 1.74 15.57 -2.53
N GLU A 263 2.72 16.32 -2.04
CA GLU A 263 2.54 17.72 -1.65
C GLU A 263 1.93 18.59 -2.76
N GLU A 264 2.35 18.39 -4.01
CA GLU A 264 1.88 19.18 -5.15
C GLU A 264 0.51 18.76 -5.70
N ILE A 265 0.01 17.58 -5.28
CA ILE A 265 -1.21 16.95 -5.83
C ILE A 265 -2.30 16.80 -4.76
N GLY A 266 -1.90 16.52 -3.52
CA GLY A 266 -2.80 16.08 -2.45
C GLY A 266 -2.90 14.56 -2.36
N TRP A 267 -3.96 14.04 -1.76
CA TRP A 267 -4.22 12.60 -1.69
C TRP A 267 -4.56 12.01 -3.06
N ILE A 268 -3.86 10.95 -3.43
CA ILE A 268 -4.13 10.12 -4.62
C ILE A 268 -4.73 8.83 -4.09
N ASP A 269 -6.04 8.67 -4.30
CA ASP A 269 -6.82 7.56 -3.78
C ASP A 269 -6.77 6.35 -4.73
N ASN A 270 -6.95 5.14 -4.17
CA ASN A 270 -7.07 3.87 -4.90
C ASN A 270 -5.87 3.54 -5.81
N LEU A 271 -4.67 3.79 -5.33
CA LEU A 271 -3.44 3.66 -6.13
C LEU A 271 -3.08 2.22 -6.50
N ILE A 272 -3.47 1.25 -5.68
CA ILE A 272 -3.24 -0.18 -5.93
C ILE A 272 -4.56 -0.92 -5.83
N GLU A 273 -5.03 -1.42 -6.97
CA GLU A 273 -6.16 -2.31 -7.07
C GLU A 273 -5.74 -3.65 -7.67
N PHE A 274 -6.19 -4.74 -7.06
CA PHE A 274 -6.13 -6.08 -7.64
C PHE A 274 -7.54 -6.55 -7.96
N THR A 275 -7.86 -6.68 -9.26
CA THR A 275 -9.20 -7.07 -9.72
C THR A 275 -9.39 -8.59 -9.90
N GLY A 276 -8.51 -9.42 -9.31
CA GLY A 276 -8.59 -10.88 -9.38
C GLY A 276 -7.90 -11.50 -10.60
N ASP A 277 -7.86 -10.81 -11.73
CA ASP A 277 -7.22 -11.29 -12.97
C ASP A 277 -6.13 -10.34 -13.49
N ALA A 278 -6.07 -9.12 -13.00
CA ALA A 278 -5.08 -8.15 -13.45
C ALA A 278 -4.84 -7.05 -12.41
N TRP A 279 -3.57 -6.64 -12.29
CA TRP A 279 -3.18 -5.41 -11.64
C TRP A 279 -3.42 -4.24 -12.59
N THR A 280 -4.09 -3.20 -12.11
CA THR A 280 -4.12 -1.94 -12.84
C THR A 280 -2.75 -1.29 -12.70
N ARG A 281 -1.94 -1.36 -13.78
CA ARG A 281 -0.62 -0.74 -13.81
C ARG A 281 -0.77 0.76 -13.93
N MET A 282 -0.13 1.50 -13.02
CA MET A 282 0.16 2.91 -13.31
C MET A 282 1.11 2.97 -14.51
N ASP A 283 0.74 3.75 -15.54
CA ASP A 283 1.64 3.98 -16.66
C ASP A 283 2.83 4.83 -16.18
N PRO A 284 4.09 4.36 -16.31
CA PRO A 284 5.27 5.13 -15.92
C PRO A 284 5.41 6.47 -16.63
N THR A 285 4.66 6.70 -17.72
CA THR A 285 4.60 7.99 -18.42
C THR A 285 4.01 9.11 -17.54
N PHE A 286 3.33 8.76 -16.43
CA PHE A 286 2.82 9.73 -15.46
C PHE A 286 3.91 10.36 -14.59
N ALA A 287 5.03 9.66 -14.41
CA ALA A 287 6.14 10.14 -13.57
C ALA A 287 6.87 11.36 -14.16
N SER A 288 6.61 11.74 -15.41
CA SER A 288 7.44 12.72 -16.11
C SER A 288 6.76 14.07 -16.45
N SER A 289 5.50 14.32 -16.06
CA SER A 289 4.87 15.60 -16.43
C SER A 289 3.84 16.10 -15.42
N ASN A 290 4.03 17.33 -14.96
CA ASN A 290 3.12 18.11 -14.12
C ASN A 290 1.70 18.36 -14.71
N GLU A 291 1.38 17.81 -15.87
CA GLU A 291 0.09 17.98 -16.56
C GLU A 291 -0.92 16.85 -16.27
N ASN A 292 -0.64 15.95 -15.34
CA ASN A 292 -1.27 14.62 -15.32
C ASN A 292 -2.24 14.31 -14.18
N SER A 293 -2.60 15.26 -13.32
CA SER A 293 -3.60 15.00 -12.26
C SER A 293 -4.94 14.48 -12.82
N GLU A 294 -5.44 15.03 -13.94
CA GLU A 294 -6.68 14.56 -14.59
C GLU A 294 -6.54 13.17 -15.24
N LYS A 295 -5.35 12.84 -15.77
CA LYS A 295 -5.10 11.51 -16.36
C LYS A 295 -4.94 10.45 -15.29
N ILE A 296 -4.29 10.76 -14.17
CA ILE A 296 -4.18 9.87 -13.01
C ILE A 296 -5.58 9.56 -12.49
N LEU A 297 -6.42 10.56 -12.25
CA LEU A 297 -7.80 10.39 -11.81
C LEU A 297 -8.64 9.57 -12.80
N LYS A 298 -8.44 9.76 -14.09
CA LYS A 298 -9.14 8.98 -15.14
C LYS A 298 -8.66 7.53 -15.22
N TYR A 299 -7.41 7.28 -14.85
CA TYR A 299 -6.80 5.94 -14.88
C TYR A 299 -7.20 5.11 -13.66
N ILE A 300 -7.27 5.73 -12.48
CA ILE A 300 -7.69 5.10 -11.22
C ILE A 300 -9.20 4.80 -11.23
N GLY A 301 -9.93 5.32 -12.20
CA GLY A 301 -11.40 5.22 -12.28
C GLY A 301 -12.07 6.32 -11.45
N ASP A 302 -13.40 6.25 -11.34
CA ASP A 302 -14.18 7.25 -10.60
C ASP A 302 -14.29 6.95 -9.09
N GLY A 303 -13.61 5.91 -8.62
CA GLY A 303 -13.63 5.49 -7.21
C GLY A 303 -15.01 5.04 -6.69
N SER A 304 -16.04 5.06 -7.53
CA SER A 304 -17.44 4.82 -7.13
C SER A 304 -17.72 3.40 -6.65
N ASN A 305 -16.82 2.47 -6.95
CA ASN A 305 -16.93 1.06 -6.55
C ASN A 305 -16.30 0.75 -5.19
N TYR A 306 -15.59 1.72 -4.59
CA TYR A 306 -14.90 1.54 -3.32
C TYR A 306 -15.76 2.03 -2.16
N ASN A 307 -15.94 1.17 -1.17
CA ASN A 307 -16.62 1.50 0.08
C ASN A 307 -15.63 1.30 1.22
N LEU A 308 -14.94 2.38 1.57
CA LEU A 308 -13.97 2.41 2.65
C LEU A 308 -14.65 2.10 3.99
N GLN A 309 -14.03 1.22 4.77
CA GLN A 309 -14.47 0.86 6.11
C GLN A 309 -13.44 1.30 7.17
N TYR A 310 -12.15 1.14 6.89
CA TYR A 310 -11.07 1.38 7.84
C TYR A 310 -9.85 2.01 7.17
N LEU A 311 -9.21 2.94 7.89
CA LEU A 311 -7.93 3.57 7.57
C LEU A 311 -6.86 3.14 8.58
N HIS A 312 -5.66 2.78 8.09
CA HIS A 312 -4.52 2.37 8.93
C HIS A 312 -3.21 2.99 8.49
#